data_ed7bb09a8a6824eda33c69e79d0b77a3
#
_entry.id   ed7bb09a8a6824eda33c69e79d0b77a3
#
_cell.length_a   1.000
_cell.length_b   1.000
_cell.length_c   1.000
_cell.angle_alpha   90.00
_cell.angle_beta   90.00
_cell.angle_gamma   90.00
#
_symmetry.space_group_name_H-M   'P 1'
#
loop_
_entity.id
_entity.type
_entity.pdbx_description
1 polymer ?
#
loop_
_entity_poly.entity_id
_entity_poly.type
_entity_poly.pdbx_seq_one_letter_code
_entity_poly.pdbx_strand_id
1 'polypeptide(L)'
;MKALVLFSGGIDSTTALGLAIKKYGKDQVIALSISYGQKHDKEIRAAIAVAEYYGVEHLFLDLSKIFQYSNCSLLQQSMEEIPEESYAEQISKTNGDKPVSTYVPFRNGLFLSSAASIALSKECGVIYYGAHADDSAGFAYPDCSPVFNQAMNEAIWEGSGHQLKIEAPFVNVSKAEVVRIGLELGVPYELTWSCYEGGEKPCGKCGTCIDRAAAFQANHVEDPALR
;
A
#
# COMPACT_ATOMS: atom_id res chain seq x y z
N MET A 1 -3.25 -23.31 1.64
CA MET A 1 -2.50 -22.45 0.67
C MET A 1 -2.07 -21.22 1.43
N LYS A 2 -0.78 -20.92 1.41
CA LYS A 2 -0.26 -19.72 2.05
C LYS A 2 -0.46 -18.49 1.17
N ALA A 3 -0.62 -17.34 1.81
CA ALA A 3 -0.71 -16.03 1.16
C ALA A 3 0.42 -15.11 1.66
N LEU A 4 1.03 -14.34 0.75
CA LEU A 4 1.93 -13.25 1.09
C LEU A 4 1.20 -11.93 0.86
N VAL A 5 1.27 -11.00 1.80
CA VAL A 5 0.63 -9.68 1.70
C VAL A 5 1.73 -8.62 1.62
N LEU A 6 1.76 -7.82 0.55
CA LEU A 6 2.55 -6.59 0.51
C LEU A 6 1.97 -5.61 1.53
N PHE A 7 2.77 -5.30 2.55
CA PHE A 7 2.27 -4.71 3.77
C PHE A 7 3.08 -3.49 4.21
N SER A 8 2.47 -2.31 4.16
CA SER A 8 3.11 -1.04 4.54
C SER A 8 2.73 -0.55 5.94
N GLY A 9 1.68 -1.12 6.57
CA GLY A 9 1.11 -0.59 7.81
C GLY A 9 0.13 0.58 7.60
N GLY A 10 -0.18 0.92 6.36
CA GLY A 10 -1.25 1.85 5.99
C GLY A 10 -2.63 1.18 5.94
N ILE A 11 -3.69 1.98 5.76
CA ILE A 11 -5.09 1.51 5.72
C ILE A 11 -5.28 0.35 4.75
N ASP A 12 -4.88 0.54 3.50
CA ASP A 12 -5.21 -0.34 2.39
C ASP A 12 -4.54 -1.72 2.54
N SER A 13 -3.24 -1.71 2.85
CA SER A 13 -2.47 -2.93 3.09
C SER A 13 -2.90 -3.66 4.36
N THR A 14 -3.33 -2.93 5.40
CA THR A 14 -3.86 -3.55 6.64
C THR A 14 -5.22 -4.18 6.41
N THR A 15 -6.08 -3.54 5.59
CA THR A 15 -7.36 -4.13 5.18
C THR A 15 -7.15 -5.37 4.31
N ALA A 16 -6.17 -5.35 3.38
CA ALA A 16 -5.80 -6.52 2.58
C ALA A 16 -5.28 -7.66 3.46
N LEU A 17 -4.47 -7.35 4.48
CA LEU A 17 -4.00 -8.32 5.48
C LEU A 17 -5.17 -8.95 6.24
N GLY A 18 -6.14 -8.14 6.70
CA GLY A 18 -7.35 -8.63 7.36
C GLY A 18 -8.17 -9.57 6.48
N LEU A 19 -8.33 -9.25 5.18
CA LEU A 19 -9.00 -10.13 4.21
C LEU A 19 -8.24 -11.45 4.02
N ALA A 20 -6.92 -11.41 3.89
CA ALA A 20 -6.10 -12.61 3.75
C ALA A 20 -6.21 -13.50 5.00
N ILE A 21 -6.14 -12.92 6.20
CA ILE A 21 -6.31 -13.64 7.47
C ILE A 21 -7.69 -14.28 7.58
N LYS A 22 -8.75 -13.53 7.23
CA LYS A 22 -10.12 -14.08 7.21
C LYS A 22 -10.26 -15.28 6.28
N LYS A 23 -9.59 -15.25 5.13
CA LYS A 23 -9.69 -16.29 4.09
C LYS A 23 -8.83 -17.52 4.37
N TYR A 24 -7.60 -17.34 4.87
CA TYR A 24 -6.61 -18.41 4.98
C TYR A 24 -6.26 -18.80 6.42
N GLY A 25 -6.61 -17.97 7.39
CA GLY A 25 -6.13 -18.09 8.78
C GLY A 25 -4.75 -17.47 8.97
N LYS A 26 -4.48 -16.91 10.13
CA LYS A 26 -3.25 -16.15 10.44
C LYS A 26 -1.96 -16.95 10.21
N ASP A 27 -1.97 -18.25 10.51
CA ASP A 27 -0.81 -19.14 10.38
C ASP A 27 -0.45 -19.45 8.91
N GLN A 28 -1.31 -19.06 7.97
CA GLN A 28 -1.11 -19.23 6.53
C GLN A 28 -0.87 -17.87 5.83
N VAL A 29 -0.66 -16.80 6.59
CA VAL A 29 -0.44 -15.46 6.04
C VAL A 29 0.92 -14.93 6.47
N ILE A 30 1.67 -14.42 5.50
CA ILE A 30 2.96 -13.75 5.69
C ILE A 30 2.81 -12.31 5.26
N ALA A 31 3.14 -11.36 6.14
CA ALA A 31 3.23 -9.95 5.83
C ALA A 31 4.65 -9.61 5.35
N LEU A 32 4.77 -8.89 4.23
CA LEU A 32 6.06 -8.44 3.68
C LEU A 32 6.08 -6.91 3.62
N SER A 33 6.90 -6.29 4.45
CA SER A 33 7.17 -4.85 4.40
C SER A 33 8.46 -4.56 3.63
N ILE A 34 8.42 -3.50 2.82
CA ILE A 34 9.54 -3.12 1.97
C ILE A 34 9.94 -1.68 2.28
N SER A 35 11.22 -1.51 2.66
CA SER A 35 11.86 -0.20 2.70
C SER A 35 12.32 0.18 1.30
N TYR A 36 12.00 1.41 0.87
CA TYR A 36 12.38 1.95 -0.44
C TYR A 36 13.11 3.29 -0.34
N GLY A 37 13.58 3.65 0.88
CA GLY A 37 14.26 4.91 1.15
C GLY A 37 13.29 6.06 1.45
N GLN A 38 12.10 5.77 1.98
CA GLN A 38 11.11 6.76 2.42
C GLN A 38 11.66 7.66 3.53
N LYS A 39 11.17 8.91 3.60
CA LYS A 39 11.66 9.96 4.52
C LYS A 39 11.60 9.61 6.01
N HIS A 40 10.72 8.69 6.42
CA HIS A 40 10.54 8.29 7.82
C HIS A 40 10.19 6.80 7.96
N ASP A 41 10.29 6.29 9.19
CA ASP A 41 10.06 4.88 9.56
C ASP A 41 8.68 4.61 10.20
N LYS A 42 7.80 5.62 10.27
CA LYS A 42 6.49 5.50 10.94
C LYS A 42 5.62 4.39 10.34
N GLU A 43 5.62 4.24 9.01
CA GLU A 43 4.91 3.16 8.33
C GLU A 43 5.46 1.79 8.75
N ILE A 44 6.78 1.64 8.84
CA ILE A 44 7.42 0.38 9.27
C ILE A 44 7.05 0.05 10.71
N ARG A 45 7.03 1.03 11.61
CA ARG A 45 6.61 0.85 13.01
C ARG A 45 5.14 0.45 13.10
N ALA A 46 4.26 1.08 12.31
CA ALA A 46 2.85 0.71 12.22
C ALA A 46 2.70 -0.73 11.69
N ALA A 47 3.47 -1.11 10.67
CA ALA A 47 3.46 -2.46 10.12
C ALA A 47 3.88 -3.50 11.17
N ILE A 48 4.90 -3.22 11.97
CA ILE A 48 5.31 -4.10 13.09
C ILE A 48 4.16 -4.26 14.09
N ALA A 49 3.59 -3.15 14.56
CA ALA A 49 2.52 -3.17 15.56
C ALA A 49 1.28 -3.94 15.08
N VAL A 50 0.89 -3.76 13.82
CA VAL A 50 -0.26 -4.49 13.24
C VAL A 50 0.07 -5.97 13.04
N ALA A 51 1.27 -6.31 12.57
CA ALA A 51 1.68 -7.71 12.41
C ALA A 51 1.71 -8.46 13.76
N GLU A 52 2.19 -7.81 14.82
CA GLU A 52 2.14 -8.31 16.21
C GLU A 52 0.70 -8.47 16.69
N TYR A 53 -0.18 -7.50 16.45
CA TYR A 53 -1.61 -7.58 16.80
C TYR A 53 -2.28 -8.83 16.21
N TYR A 54 -2.02 -9.12 14.93
CA TYR A 54 -2.58 -10.31 14.28
C TYR A 54 -1.81 -11.59 14.58
N GLY A 55 -0.57 -11.50 15.04
CA GLY A 55 0.32 -12.65 15.28
C GLY A 55 0.69 -13.38 13.99
N VAL A 56 0.98 -12.66 12.91
CA VAL A 56 1.40 -13.20 11.60
C VAL A 56 2.92 -13.13 11.44
N GLU A 57 3.50 -14.02 10.62
CA GLU A 57 4.91 -13.93 10.21
C GLU A 57 5.14 -12.61 9.47
N HIS A 58 6.16 -11.83 9.87
CA HIS A 58 6.47 -10.54 9.27
C HIS A 58 7.90 -10.51 8.72
N LEU A 59 8.03 -10.27 7.43
CA LEU A 59 9.28 -10.18 6.70
C LEU A 59 9.58 -8.75 6.31
N PHE A 60 10.88 -8.43 6.21
CA PHE A 60 11.37 -7.13 5.76
C PHE A 60 12.31 -7.29 4.59
N LEU A 61 12.18 -6.38 3.60
CA LEU A 61 13.07 -6.28 2.45
C LEU A 61 13.50 -4.82 2.28
N ASP A 62 14.79 -4.59 2.07
CA ASP A 62 15.32 -3.26 1.75
C ASP A 62 15.66 -3.14 0.26
N LEU A 63 14.96 -2.25 -0.43
CA LEU A 63 15.15 -1.90 -1.84
C LEU A 63 15.59 -0.43 -2.01
N SER A 64 15.99 0.26 -0.94
CA SER A 64 16.33 1.69 -0.95
C SER A 64 17.37 2.07 -2.00
N LYS A 65 18.37 1.21 -2.23
CA LYS A 65 19.42 1.43 -3.22
C LYS A 65 18.93 1.54 -4.65
N ILE A 66 17.80 0.89 -4.98
CA ILE A 66 17.25 0.94 -6.35
C ILE A 66 16.64 2.31 -6.62
N PHE A 67 16.02 2.90 -5.61
CA PHE A 67 15.34 4.19 -5.75
C PHE A 67 16.24 5.42 -5.54
N GLN A 68 17.53 5.23 -5.27
CA GLN A 68 18.49 6.34 -5.09
C GLN A 68 18.63 7.28 -6.29
N TYR A 69 18.21 6.84 -7.48
CA TYR A 69 18.24 7.64 -8.72
C TYR A 69 16.94 8.44 -8.95
N SER A 70 15.95 8.28 -8.09
CA SER A 70 14.68 8.98 -8.20
C SER A 70 14.69 10.27 -7.36
N ASN A 71 14.06 11.34 -7.88
CA ASN A 71 13.81 12.60 -7.16
C ASN A 71 12.37 12.69 -6.64
N CYS A 72 11.70 11.57 -6.40
CA CYS A 72 10.35 11.56 -5.84
C CYS A 72 10.33 12.21 -4.45
N SER A 73 9.34 13.05 -4.18
CA SER A 73 9.21 13.82 -2.93
C SER A 73 9.12 12.97 -1.66
N LEU A 74 8.81 11.68 -1.76
CA LEU A 74 8.74 10.74 -0.63
C LEU A 74 10.10 10.18 -0.20
N LEU A 75 11.16 10.34 -1.01
CA LEU A 75 12.46 9.70 -0.78
C LEU A 75 13.40 10.60 0.03
N GLN A 76 14.23 9.99 0.88
CA GLN A 76 15.15 10.71 1.79
C GLN A 76 16.12 11.65 1.06
N GLN A 77 16.60 11.24 -0.14
CA GLN A 77 17.54 12.04 -0.93
C GLN A 77 16.86 13.17 -1.71
N SER A 78 15.53 13.19 -1.79
CA SER A 78 14.81 14.20 -2.56
C SER A 78 14.78 15.54 -1.83
N MET A 79 15.04 16.61 -2.59
CA MET A 79 14.85 18.00 -2.14
C MET A 79 13.43 18.52 -2.42
N GLU A 80 12.59 17.72 -3.11
CA GLU A 80 11.20 18.09 -3.39
C GLU A 80 10.37 18.04 -2.11
N GLU A 81 9.49 19.03 -1.95
CA GLU A 81 8.53 19.08 -0.85
C GLU A 81 7.37 18.13 -1.10
N ILE A 82 6.79 17.61 -0.03
CA ILE A 82 5.58 16.80 -0.10
C ILE A 82 4.39 17.74 -0.33
N PRO A 83 3.57 17.52 -1.40
CA PRO A 83 2.43 18.40 -1.68
C PRO A 83 1.40 18.42 -0.55
N GLU A 84 0.92 19.61 -0.19
CA GLU A 84 -0.14 19.83 0.80
C GLU A 84 -1.52 19.96 0.11
N GLU A 85 -1.82 19.04 -0.80
CA GLU A 85 -2.99 19.04 -1.66
C GLU A 85 -3.54 17.64 -1.86
N SER A 86 -4.83 17.55 -2.18
CA SER A 86 -5.44 16.27 -2.59
C SER A 86 -4.84 15.76 -3.91
N TYR A 87 -4.93 14.47 -4.18
CA TYR A 87 -4.48 13.91 -5.47
C TYR A 87 -5.26 14.48 -6.65
N ALA A 88 -6.56 14.76 -6.48
CA ALA A 88 -7.38 15.38 -7.51
C ALA A 88 -6.85 16.78 -7.91
N GLU A 89 -6.44 17.59 -6.94
CA GLU A 89 -5.83 18.90 -7.18
C GLU A 89 -4.47 18.78 -7.88
N GLN A 90 -3.62 17.86 -7.44
CA GLN A 90 -2.32 17.58 -8.07
C GLN A 90 -2.47 17.16 -9.53
N ILE A 91 -3.41 16.25 -9.83
CA ILE A 91 -3.71 15.79 -11.20
C ILE A 91 -4.21 16.94 -12.06
N SER A 92 -5.09 17.80 -11.53
CA SER A 92 -5.62 18.94 -12.28
C SER A 92 -4.53 19.92 -12.76
N LYS A 93 -3.45 20.07 -12.00
CA LYS A 93 -2.30 20.90 -12.34
C LYS A 93 -1.42 20.33 -13.44
N THR A 94 -1.41 19.02 -13.61
CA THR A 94 -0.62 18.32 -14.64
C THR A 94 -1.43 17.99 -15.88
N ASN A 95 -2.73 18.35 -15.95
CA ASN A 95 -3.68 17.92 -16.98
C ASN A 95 -3.75 16.39 -17.16
N GLY A 96 -3.29 15.62 -16.17
CA GLY A 96 -3.24 14.15 -16.26
C GLY A 96 -2.13 13.61 -17.17
N ASP A 97 -1.21 14.44 -17.66
CA ASP A 97 -0.15 14.01 -18.59
C ASP A 97 1.04 13.33 -17.88
N LYS A 98 1.15 13.51 -16.57
CA LYS A 98 2.27 12.98 -15.77
C LYS A 98 1.79 12.49 -14.40
N PRO A 99 2.45 11.47 -13.84
CA PRO A 99 2.22 11.07 -12.44
C PRO A 99 2.47 12.22 -11.46
N VAL A 100 1.85 12.14 -10.28
CA VAL A 100 2.08 13.10 -9.18
C VAL A 100 3.51 13.03 -8.64
N SER A 101 4.00 14.09 -7.96
CA SER A 101 5.38 14.16 -7.45
C SER A 101 5.69 13.11 -6.38
N THR A 102 4.67 12.54 -5.75
CA THR A 102 4.77 11.43 -4.79
C THR A 102 4.83 10.05 -5.45
N TYR A 103 4.75 9.96 -6.78
CA TYR A 103 4.93 8.72 -7.50
C TYR A 103 6.40 8.28 -7.48
N VAL A 104 6.69 7.18 -6.81
CA VAL A 104 7.99 6.52 -6.87
C VAL A 104 8.00 5.64 -8.13
N PRO A 105 8.90 5.90 -9.11
CA PRO A 105 8.84 5.26 -10.42
C PRO A 105 8.80 3.73 -10.37
N PHE A 106 7.73 3.14 -10.91
CA PHE A 106 7.52 1.69 -11.02
C PHE A 106 7.67 0.91 -9.70
N ARG A 107 7.37 1.56 -8.56
CA ARG A 107 7.56 0.97 -7.23
C ARG A 107 6.76 -0.31 -7.04
N ASN A 108 5.47 -0.30 -7.41
CA ASN A 108 4.61 -1.47 -7.24
C ASN A 108 5.02 -2.64 -8.15
N GLY A 109 5.52 -2.36 -9.35
CA GLY A 109 6.08 -3.39 -10.23
C GLY A 109 7.28 -4.09 -9.60
N LEU A 110 8.21 -3.32 -9.04
CA LEU A 110 9.36 -3.88 -8.34
C LEU A 110 8.96 -4.64 -7.06
N PHE A 111 8.01 -4.09 -6.29
CA PHE A 111 7.52 -4.74 -5.07
C PHE A 111 6.85 -6.08 -5.39
N LEU A 112 5.98 -6.13 -6.39
CA LEU A 112 5.30 -7.35 -6.83
C LEU A 112 6.30 -8.39 -7.36
N SER A 113 7.31 -7.97 -8.14
CA SER A 113 8.36 -8.88 -8.64
C SER A 113 9.21 -9.47 -7.51
N SER A 114 9.60 -8.62 -6.54
CA SER A 114 10.36 -9.08 -5.36
C SER A 114 9.51 -10.00 -4.48
N ALA A 115 8.24 -9.62 -4.26
CA ALA A 115 7.28 -10.44 -3.51
C ALA A 115 7.06 -11.80 -4.17
N ALA A 116 7.03 -11.87 -5.51
CA ALA A 116 6.87 -13.14 -6.23
C ALA A 116 8.01 -14.11 -5.93
N SER A 117 9.26 -13.65 -5.94
CA SER A 117 10.41 -14.49 -5.60
C SER A 117 10.36 -15.00 -4.16
N ILE A 118 9.99 -14.12 -3.21
CA ILE A 118 9.85 -14.49 -1.79
C ILE A 118 8.66 -15.43 -1.60
N ALA A 119 7.52 -15.16 -2.22
CA ALA A 119 6.30 -15.97 -2.12
C ALA A 119 6.53 -17.39 -2.59
N LEU A 120 7.21 -17.59 -3.73
CA LEU A 120 7.58 -18.91 -4.23
C LEU A 120 8.51 -19.65 -3.25
N SER A 121 9.51 -18.96 -2.70
CA SER A 121 10.44 -19.53 -1.72
C SER A 121 9.76 -19.91 -0.39
N LYS A 122 8.64 -19.28 -0.08
CA LYS A 122 7.81 -19.53 1.12
C LYS A 122 6.61 -20.44 0.84
N GLU A 123 6.52 -21.00 -0.36
CA GLU A 123 5.41 -21.86 -0.80
C GLU A 123 4.03 -21.19 -0.72
N CYS A 124 3.99 -19.86 -0.99
CA CYS A 124 2.74 -19.12 -1.12
C CYS A 124 2.17 -19.30 -2.53
N GLY A 125 0.84 -19.42 -2.64
CA GLY A 125 0.15 -19.50 -3.93
C GLY A 125 -0.53 -18.19 -4.35
N VAL A 126 -0.45 -17.15 -3.51
CA VAL A 126 -1.09 -15.86 -3.80
C VAL A 126 -0.35 -14.71 -3.12
N ILE A 127 -0.28 -13.57 -3.83
CA ILE A 127 0.19 -12.28 -3.30
C ILE A 127 -1.02 -11.35 -3.21
N TYR A 128 -1.26 -10.78 -2.02
CA TYR A 128 -2.21 -9.70 -1.82
C TYR A 128 -1.51 -8.34 -1.91
N TYR A 129 -2.17 -7.39 -2.57
CA TYR A 129 -1.66 -6.05 -2.68
C TYR A 129 -2.81 -5.02 -2.69
N GLY A 130 -2.61 -3.90 -1.99
CA GLY A 130 -3.68 -2.99 -1.56
C GLY A 130 -3.92 -1.79 -2.47
N ALA A 131 -3.61 -1.85 -3.79
CA ALA A 131 -3.97 -0.79 -4.72
C ALA A 131 -5.49 -0.64 -4.83
N HIS A 132 -5.98 0.59 -4.87
CA HIS A 132 -7.39 0.92 -5.01
C HIS A 132 -7.65 1.89 -6.17
N ALA A 133 -8.94 2.05 -6.57
CA ALA A 133 -9.31 2.80 -7.76
C ALA A 133 -8.85 4.27 -7.73
N ASP A 134 -8.90 4.91 -6.56
CA ASP A 134 -8.55 6.33 -6.43
C ASP A 134 -7.05 6.57 -6.67
N ASP A 135 -6.17 5.60 -6.38
CA ASP A 135 -4.73 5.71 -6.66
C ASP A 135 -4.44 5.80 -8.17
N SER A 136 -5.21 5.11 -9.00
CA SER A 136 -5.02 5.10 -10.45
C SER A 136 -5.77 6.20 -11.18
N ALA A 137 -6.63 6.95 -10.49
CA ALA A 137 -7.41 8.02 -11.08
C ALA A 137 -6.49 9.09 -11.70
N GLY A 138 -6.80 9.50 -12.94
CA GLY A 138 -6.05 10.55 -13.65
C GLY A 138 -4.55 10.26 -13.83
N PHE A 139 -4.13 9.00 -13.86
CA PHE A 139 -2.72 8.59 -13.92
C PHE A 139 -1.85 9.03 -12.72
N ALA A 140 -2.45 9.29 -11.55
CA ALA A 140 -1.67 9.66 -10.36
C ALA A 140 -0.58 8.63 -10.06
N TYR A 141 -0.96 7.36 -10.00
CA TYR A 141 -0.07 6.20 -9.82
C TYR A 141 -0.38 5.14 -10.88
N PRO A 142 0.30 5.16 -12.06
CA PRO A 142 0.01 4.24 -13.16
C PRO A 142 0.11 2.76 -12.79
N ASP A 143 1.01 2.44 -11.86
CA ASP A 143 1.26 1.08 -11.34
C ASP A 143 0.28 0.63 -10.24
N CYS A 144 -0.84 1.37 -10.08
CA CYS A 144 -2.01 0.97 -9.29
C CYS A 144 -3.22 0.62 -10.19
N SER A 145 -3.12 0.81 -11.51
CA SER A 145 -4.25 0.64 -12.42
C SER A 145 -4.68 -0.82 -12.59
N PRO A 146 -5.97 -1.08 -12.90
CA PRO A 146 -6.46 -2.43 -13.21
C PRO A 146 -5.69 -3.11 -14.35
N VAL A 147 -5.33 -2.34 -15.40
CA VAL A 147 -4.56 -2.86 -16.54
C VAL A 147 -3.15 -3.28 -16.13
N PHE A 148 -2.48 -2.45 -15.32
CA PHE A 148 -1.17 -2.80 -14.77
C PHE A 148 -1.26 -4.06 -13.89
N ASN A 149 -2.24 -4.12 -12.99
CA ASN A 149 -2.45 -5.28 -12.13
C ASN A 149 -2.67 -6.57 -12.93
N GLN A 150 -3.48 -6.52 -13.99
CA GLN A 150 -3.69 -7.67 -14.87
C GLN A 150 -2.40 -8.11 -15.55
N ALA A 151 -1.64 -7.17 -16.13
CA ALA A 151 -0.38 -7.48 -16.83
C ALA A 151 0.67 -8.08 -15.86
N MET A 152 0.80 -7.53 -14.65
CA MET A 152 1.70 -8.08 -13.62
C MET A 152 1.25 -9.46 -13.15
N ASN A 153 -0.05 -9.68 -12.99
CA ASN A 153 -0.56 -10.99 -12.62
C ASN A 153 -0.27 -12.04 -13.69
N GLU A 154 -0.44 -11.72 -14.97
CA GLU A 154 -0.09 -12.61 -16.09
C GLU A 154 1.41 -12.91 -16.10
N ALA A 155 2.26 -11.89 -15.95
CA ALA A 155 3.72 -12.06 -15.91
C ALA A 155 4.17 -12.96 -14.74
N ILE A 156 3.59 -12.76 -13.56
CA ILE A 156 3.91 -13.57 -12.37
C ILE A 156 3.36 -15.00 -12.54
N TRP A 157 2.16 -15.16 -13.07
CA TRP A 157 1.56 -16.46 -13.33
C TRP A 157 2.42 -17.32 -14.27
N GLU A 158 2.78 -16.75 -15.43
CA GLU A 158 3.64 -17.43 -16.42
C GLU A 158 5.06 -17.66 -15.86
N GLY A 159 5.66 -16.62 -15.25
CA GLY A 159 7.02 -16.70 -14.71
C GLY A 159 7.18 -17.64 -13.51
N SER A 160 6.10 -17.94 -12.81
CA SER A 160 6.07 -18.92 -11.70
C SER A 160 5.76 -20.34 -12.14
N GLY A 161 5.54 -20.58 -13.43
CA GLY A 161 5.04 -21.88 -13.90
C GLY A 161 3.64 -22.19 -13.36
N HIS A 162 2.76 -21.21 -13.35
CA HIS A 162 1.35 -21.28 -12.93
C HIS A 162 1.14 -21.59 -11.43
N GLN A 163 2.11 -21.22 -10.58
CA GLN A 163 2.05 -21.51 -9.15
C GLN A 163 1.59 -20.32 -8.30
N LEU A 164 1.77 -19.08 -8.81
CA LEU A 164 1.56 -17.85 -8.04
C LEU A 164 0.69 -16.87 -8.80
N LYS A 165 -0.27 -16.26 -8.12
CA LYS A 165 -1.12 -15.21 -8.66
C LYS A 165 -1.18 -13.99 -7.76
N ILE A 166 -1.62 -12.84 -8.30
CA ILE A 166 -1.93 -11.62 -7.54
C ILE A 166 -3.43 -11.58 -7.23
N GLU A 167 -3.77 -11.19 -6.01
CA GLU A 167 -5.09 -10.69 -5.64
C GLU A 167 -5.00 -9.23 -5.22
N ALA A 168 -5.61 -8.33 -5.99
CA ALA A 168 -5.75 -6.90 -5.70
C ALA A 168 -7.24 -6.59 -5.42
N PRO A 169 -7.71 -6.85 -4.17
CA PRO A 169 -9.14 -6.83 -3.87
C PRO A 169 -9.78 -5.47 -4.02
N PHE A 170 -8.98 -4.40 -4.03
CA PHE A 170 -9.47 -3.03 -4.02
C PHE A 170 -9.26 -2.28 -5.34
N VAL A 171 -8.67 -2.90 -6.35
CA VAL A 171 -8.28 -2.23 -7.59
C VAL A 171 -9.43 -1.53 -8.33
N ASN A 172 -10.67 -1.94 -8.08
CA ASN A 172 -11.89 -1.37 -8.67
C ASN A 172 -12.81 -0.68 -7.64
N VAL A 173 -12.35 -0.45 -6.41
CA VAL A 173 -13.17 0.19 -5.37
C VAL A 173 -12.47 1.42 -4.79
N SER A 174 -13.26 2.35 -4.25
CA SER A 174 -12.74 3.58 -3.64
C SER A 174 -12.09 3.32 -2.29
N LYS A 175 -11.29 4.26 -1.81
CA LYS A 175 -10.70 4.22 -0.47
C LYS A 175 -11.77 4.20 0.63
N ALA A 176 -12.90 4.88 0.43
CA ALA A 176 -14.04 4.82 1.35
C ALA A 176 -14.57 3.38 1.49
N GLU A 177 -14.66 2.65 0.40
CA GLU A 177 -15.07 1.25 0.41
C GLU A 177 -14.02 0.34 1.07
N VAL A 178 -12.73 0.61 0.88
CA VAL A 178 -11.65 -0.10 1.59
C VAL A 178 -11.81 0.06 3.10
N VAL A 179 -12.06 1.30 3.58
CA VAL A 179 -12.31 1.57 5.01
C VAL A 179 -13.56 0.84 5.50
N ARG A 180 -14.66 0.86 4.73
CA ARG A 180 -15.89 0.12 5.08
C ARG A 180 -15.61 -1.37 5.28
N ILE A 181 -14.91 -1.99 4.34
CA ILE A 181 -14.51 -3.40 4.43
C ILE A 181 -13.68 -3.65 5.69
N GLY A 182 -12.72 -2.79 5.98
CA GLY A 182 -11.85 -2.96 7.14
C GLY A 182 -12.58 -2.77 8.47
N LEU A 183 -13.55 -1.84 8.54
CA LEU A 183 -14.42 -1.68 9.72
C LEU A 183 -15.25 -2.95 9.98
N GLU A 184 -15.79 -3.56 8.95
CA GLU A 184 -16.52 -4.85 9.05
C GLU A 184 -15.63 -6.02 9.47
N LEU A 185 -14.33 -5.96 9.14
CA LEU A 185 -13.34 -6.96 9.54
C LEU A 185 -12.77 -6.72 10.95
N GLY A 186 -13.05 -5.57 11.57
CA GLY A 186 -12.44 -5.17 12.83
C GLY A 186 -10.93 -4.87 12.69
N VAL A 187 -10.52 -4.29 11.56
CA VAL A 187 -9.12 -3.89 11.33
C VAL A 187 -8.69 -2.85 12.37
N PRO A 188 -7.53 -3.02 13.04
CA PRO A 188 -7.04 -2.09 14.06
C PRO A 188 -6.46 -0.81 13.43
N TYR A 189 -7.33 0.05 12.91
CA TYR A 189 -6.92 1.27 12.20
C TYR A 189 -6.19 2.28 13.10
N GLU A 190 -6.36 2.20 14.42
CA GLU A 190 -5.60 2.98 15.42
C GLU A 190 -4.09 2.69 15.40
N LEU A 191 -3.68 1.50 14.91
CA LEU A 191 -2.29 1.11 14.78
C LEU A 191 -1.68 1.49 13.43
N THR A 192 -2.50 1.99 12.47
CA THR A 192 -2.05 2.26 11.10
C THR A 192 -1.49 3.67 10.94
N TRP A 193 -0.55 3.82 9.99
CA TRP A 193 0.03 5.11 9.64
C TRP A 193 -0.08 5.38 8.14
N SER A 194 -0.45 6.60 7.77
CA SER A 194 -0.58 7.00 6.35
C SER A 194 0.15 8.30 6.03
N CYS A 195 0.43 9.17 7.01
CA CYS A 195 1.00 10.50 6.78
C CYS A 195 2.41 10.42 6.20
N TYR A 196 2.67 11.18 5.14
CA TYR A 196 3.98 11.23 4.48
C TYR A 196 5.03 12.07 5.24
N GLU A 197 4.62 12.97 6.14
CA GLU A 197 5.52 13.87 6.87
C GLU A 197 6.25 13.19 8.05
N GLY A 198 5.74 12.09 8.58
CA GLY A 198 6.38 11.34 9.67
C GLY A 198 6.50 12.08 11.00
N GLY A 199 5.73 13.13 11.25
CA GLY A 199 5.67 13.84 12.51
C GLY A 199 5.16 12.99 13.69
N GLU A 200 5.04 13.55 14.89
CA GLU A 200 4.46 12.84 16.04
C GLU A 200 2.99 12.47 15.80
N LYS A 201 2.26 13.38 15.14
CA LYS A 201 0.87 13.19 14.70
C LYS A 201 0.79 13.34 13.18
N PRO A 202 -0.24 12.77 12.53
CA PRO A 202 -0.51 13.03 11.13
C PRO A 202 -0.65 14.53 10.84
N CYS A 203 -0.07 15.01 9.73
CA CYS A 203 -0.05 16.45 9.42
C CYS A 203 -1.41 17.01 9.03
N GLY A 204 -2.36 16.17 8.61
CA GLY A 204 -3.71 16.55 8.21
C GLY A 204 -3.83 17.22 6.84
N LYS A 205 -2.72 17.48 6.13
CA LYS A 205 -2.69 18.31 4.91
C LYS A 205 -2.01 17.66 3.69
N CYS A 206 -1.22 16.62 3.85
CA CYS A 206 -0.70 15.86 2.70
C CYS A 206 -1.82 15.01 2.07
N GLY A 207 -1.68 14.66 0.79
CA GLY A 207 -2.71 13.96 0.01
C GLY A 207 -3.29 12.74 0.72
N THR A 208 -2.41 11.88 1.26
CA THR A 208 -2.88 10.68 1.98
C THR A 208 -3.61 10.97 3.30
N CYS A 209 -3.29 12.08 4.02
CA CYS A 209 -4.06 12.49 5.19
C CYS A 209 -5.47 12.97 4.81
N ILE A 210 -5.57 13.74 3.72
CA ILE A 210 -6.85 14.24 3.19
C ILE A 210 -7.74 13.06 2.78
N ASP A 211 -7.19 12.13 1.99
CA ASP A 211 -7.93 10.96 1.51
C ASP A 211 -8.34 10.02 2.65
N ARG A 212 -7.46 9.84 3.64
CA ARG A 212 -7.77 9.07 4.85
C ARG A 212 -8.95 9.68 5.58
N ALA A 213 -8.91 10.98 5.86
CA ALA A 213 -9.99 11.70 6.55
C ALA A 213 -11.31 11.60 5.79
N ALA A 214 -11.29 11.82 4.47
CA ALA A 214 -12.47 11.70 3.61
C ALA A 214 -13.06 10.27 3.63
N ALA A 215 -12.22 9.24 3.63
CA ALA A 215 -12.66 7.85 3.64
C ALA A 215 -13.37 7.47 4.96
N PHE A 216 -12.86 7.91 6.12
CA PHE A 216 -13.53 7.70 7.41
C PHE A 216 -14.83 8.52 7.51
N GLN A 217 -14.82 9.78 7.07
CA GLN A 217 -16.01 10.64 7.04
C GLN A 217 -17.12 10.04 6.17
N ALA A 218 -16.80 9.47 5.00
CA ALA A 218 -17.77 8.81 4.13
C ALA A 218 -18.44 7.59 4.80
N ASN A 219 -17.76 6.98 5.77
CA ASN A 219 -18.30 5.86 6.57
C ASN A 219 -18.96 6.32 7.89
N HIS A 220 -19.10 7.63 8.12
CA HIS A 220 -19.68 8.19 9.35
C HIS A 220 -18.97 7.75 10.64
N VAL A 221 -17.66 7.50 10.56
CA VAL A 221 -16.80 7.06 11.67
C VAL A 221 -15.65 8.05 11.83
N GLU A 222 -15.32 8.36 13.08
CA GLU A 222 -14.11 9.13 13.40
C GLU A 222 -12.87 8.27 13.22
N ASP A 223 -11.80 8.84 12.60
CA ASP A 223 -10.54 8.12 12.40
C ASP A 223 -9.91 7.72 13.74
N PRO A 224 -9.78 6.42 14.05
CA PRO A 224 -9.27 5.98 15.34
C PRO A 224 -7.78 6.36 15.59
N ALA A 225 -6.99 6.59 14.55
CA ALA A 225 -5.58 7.00 14.69
C ALA A 225 -5.41 8.48 15.10
N LEU A 226 -6.49 9.27 15.14
CA LEU A 226 -6.48 10.68 15.57
C LEU A 226 -6.89 10.88 17.03
N ARG A 227 -7.22 9.80 17.74
CA ARG A 227 -7.64 9.81 19.16
C ARG A 227 -6.48 9.92 20.15
#